data_52d1fc00099bcbf8bb6bbb89f2a0f114
#
_entry.id   52d1fc00099bcbf8bb6bbb89f2a0f114
#
_cell.length_a   1.000
_cell.length_b   1.000
_cell.length_c   1.000
_cell.angle_alpha   90.00
_cell.angle_beta   90.00
_cell.angle_gamma   90.00
#
_symmetry.space_group_name_H-M   'P 1'
#
loop_
_entity.id
_entity.type
_entity.pdbx_description
1 polymer ?
#
loop_
_entity_poly.entity_id
_entity_poly.type
_entity_poly.pdbx_seq_one_letter_code
_entity_poly.pdbx_strand_id
1 'polypeptide(L)'
;MTQPPNRTRSLALIGPLEGERRVTQTAGFPIDLSKMLPAPDVILLIADADPGAMLFRYTAHGDFAGDTWHPSVDDAREHAIYDYSDALGEWVDVPEEIEDAHAYAVQYAAERLNSRGDW
;
A
#
# COMPACT_ATOMS: atom_id res chain seq x y z
N MET A 1 2.58 -27.93 19.32
CA MET A 1 1.94 -26.72 19.05
C MET A 1 2.37 -26.14 17.72
N THR A 2 1.45 -25.73 17.04
CA THR A 2 1.72 -25.27 15.72
C THR A 2 2.22 -23.85 15.70
N GLN A 3 3.25 -23.64 15.01
CA GLN A 3 3.77 -22.34 14.80
C GLN A 3 2.85 -21.60 13.87
N PRO A 4 2.46 -20.40 14.20
CA PRO A 4 1.69 -19.64 13.24
C PRO A 4 2.51 -19.40 12.00
N PRO A 5 1.87 -19.27 10.86
CA PRO A 5 2.63 -18.99 9.67
C PRO A 5 3.37 -17.68 9.83
N ASN A 6 4.51 -17.65 9.23
CA ASN A 6 5.32 -16.48 9.22
C ASN A 6 4.77 -15.47 8.25
N ARG A 7 3.57 -15.05 8.50
CA ARG A 7 2.87 -14.22 7.56
C ARG A 7 2.58 -12.85 8.16
N THR A 8 2.87 -11.84 7.38
CA THR A 8 2.57 -10.47 7.74
C THR A 8 1.61 -9.91 6.74
N ARG A 9 0.51 -9.36 7.22
CA ARG A 9 -0.42 -8.62 6.39
C ARG A 9 -0.74 -7.33 7.13
N SER A 10 -0.29 -6.22 6.58
CA SER A 10 -0.57 -4.93 7.19
C SER A 10 -0.83 -3.90 6.12
N LEU A 11 -1.50 -2.84 6.51
CA LEU A 11 -1.81 -1.77 5.59
C LEU A 11 -1.42 -0.45 6.21
N ALA A 12 -1.24 0.55 5.38
CA ALA A 12 -1.04 1.92 5.84
C ALA A 12 -1.76 2.84 4.88
N LEU A 13 -2.40 3.84 5.44
CA LEU A 13 -3.05 4.83 4.60
C LEU A 13 -2.00 5.79 4.06
N ILE A 14 -2.28 6.33 2.89
CA ILE A 14 -1.41 7.30 2.28
C ILE A 14 -2.19 8.60 2.19
N GLY A 15 -1.64 9.65 2.79
CA GLY A 15 -2.28 10.94 2.76
C GLY A 15 -2.16 11.58 1.40
N PRO A 16 -2.69 12.79 1.27
CA PRO A 16 -2.61 13.48 -0.01
C PRO A 16 -1.16 13.68 -0.42
N LEU A 17 -0.89 13.43 -1.68
CA LEU A 17 0.43 13.57 -2.23
C LEU A 17 0.51 14.86 -3.01
N GLU A 18 1.64 15.49 -2.92
CA GLU A 18 1.85 16.73 -3.62
C GLU A 18 2.33 16.45 -5.02
N GLY A 19 1.75 17.13 -5.92
CA GLY A 19 2.23 17.25 -7.27
C GLY A 19 2.92 16.02 -7.81
N GLU A 20 4.12 16.18 -8.16
CA GLU A 20 4.83 15.13 -8.86
C GLU A 20 5.24 13.97 -8.01
N ARG A 21 5.00 14.00 -6.73
CA ARG A 21 5.41 12.89 -5.90
C ARG A 21 4.68 11.62 -6.22
N ARG A 22 3.56 11.75 -6.89
CA ARG A 22 2.77 10.58 -7.22
C ARG A 22 3.32 9.76 -8.34
N VAL A 23 4.29 10.29 -9.04
CA VAL A 23 4.76 9.62 -10.22
C VAL A 23 6.12 9.08 -10.06
N THR A 24 6.46 8.80 -8.89
CA THR A 24 7.78 8.39 -8.64
C THR A 24 8.21 7.26 -9.45
N GLN A 25 9.30 6.92 -9.47
CA GLN A 25 9.89 5.67 -9.65
C GLN A 25 9.78 5.05 -10.97
N THR A 26 9.59 5.79 -11.97
CA THR A 26 9.61 5.21 -13.28
C THR A 26 11.01 5.14 -13.81
N ALA A 27 11.95 5.40 -12.98
CA ALA A 27 13.31 5.03 -13.27
C ALA A 27 13.85 5.61 -14.55
N GLY A 28 13.50 6.82 -14.82
CA GLY A 28 14.10 7.49 -15.94
C GLY A 28 13.47 7.23 -17.28
N PHE A 29 12.45 6.43 -17.35
CA PHE A 29 11.77 6.24 -18.62
C PHE A 29 10.90 7.44 -18.93
N PRO A 30 10.87 7.85 -20.19
CA PRO A 30 9.94 8.91 -20.58
C PRO A 30 8.53 8.36 -20.60
N ILE A 31 7.79 8.62 -19.56
CA ILE A 31 6.46 8.07 -19.39
C ILE A 31 5.42 9.14 -19.64
N ASP A 32 4.38 8.74 -20.35
CA ASP A 32 3.22 9.60 -20.52
C ASP A 32 2.45 9.59 -19.23
N LEU A 33 2.48 10.67 -18.50
CA LEU A 33 1.89 10.72 -17.17
C LEU A 33 0.40 10.48 -17.18
N SER A 34 -0.28 10.79 -18.28
CA SER A 34 -1.71 10.54 -18.33
C SER A 34 -2.04 9.07 -18.33
N LYS A 35 -1.06 8.22 -18.58
CA LYS A 35 -1.25 6.78 -18.57
C LYS A 35 -0.70 6.13 -17.33
N MET A 36 -0.26 6.93 -16.37
CA MET A 36 0.25 6.38 -15.14
C MET A 36 -0.88 5.85 -14.31
N LEU A 37 -0.50 4.98 -13.39
CA LEU A 37 -1.46 4.47 -12.42
C LEU A 37 -1.93 5.60 -11.52
N PRO A 38 -3.12 5.48 -10.97
CA PRO A 38 -3.63 6.53 -10.10
C PRO A 38 -2.80 6.64 -8.83
N ALA A 39 -2.92 7.78 -8.17
CA ALA A 39 -2.28 7.96 -6.88
C ALA A 39 -2.96 7.09 -5.85
N PRO A 40 -2.20 6.34 -5.08
CA PRO A 40 -2.81 5.42 -4.12
C PRO A 40 -3.29 6.13 -2.87
N ASP A 41 -4.30 5.54 -2.24
CA ASP A 41 -4.80 5.98 -0.95
C ASP A 41 -4.43 5.02 0.16
N VAL A 42 -4.02 3.81 -0.19
CA VAL A 42 -3.66 2.80 0.78
C VAL A 42 -2.62 1.88 0.18
N ILE A 43 -1.72 1.42 1.02
CA ILE A 43 -0.72 0.45 0.61
C ILE A 43 -0.90 -0.78 1.51
N LEU A 44 -0.86 -1.96 0.89
CA LEU A 44 -1.05 -3.22 1.59
C LEU A 44 0.24 -4.04 1.46
N LEU A 45 0.77 -4.45 2.58
CA LEU A 45 1.98 -5.25 2.63
C LEU A 45 1.59 -6.69 2.94
N ILE A 46 2.00 -7.60 2.08
CA ILE A 46 1.75 -9.01 2.29
C ILE A 46 3.07 -9.76 2.20
N ALA A 47 3.39 -10.47 3.25
CA ALA A 47 4.58 -11.32 3.28
C ALA A 47 4.15 -12.66 3.84
N ASP A 48 4.23 -13.67 3.01
CA ASP A 48 3.90 -15.01 3.45
C ASP A 48 5.14 -15.67 4.04
N ALA A 49 5.07 -16.98 4.19
CA ALA A 49 6.17 -17.71 4.81
C ALA A 49 7.46 -17.62 4.02
N ASP A 50 7.37 -17.43 2.73
CA ASP A 50 8.56 -17.34 1.90
C ASP A 50 9.26 -16.03 2.12
N PRO A 51 10.54 -15.95 1.85
CA PRO A 51 11.21 -14.67 1.90
C PRO A 51 10.60 -13.74 0.88
N GLY A 52 10.56 -12.48 1.24
CA GLY A 52 10.03 -11.49 0.34
C GLY A 52 8.69 -10.96 0.76
N ALA A 53 8.38 -9.80 0.29
CA ALA A 53 7.15 -9.11 0.62
C ALA A 53 6.66 -8.36 -0.59
N MET A 54 5.35 -8.29 -0.74
CA MET A 54 4.74 -7.51 -1.81
C MET A 54 4.07 -6.29 -1.22
N LEU A 55 4.20 -5.19 -1.90
CA LEU A 55 3.42 -4.00 -1.62
C LEU A 55 2.40 -3.84 -2.74
N PHE A 56 1.13 -3.78 -2.36
CA PHE A 56 0.04 -3.52 -3.30
C PHE A 56 -0.54 -2.16 -2.98
N ARG A 57 -0.84 -1.41 -3.99
CA ARG A 57 -1.35 -0.05 -3.81
C ARG A 57 -2.71 0.06 -4.46
N TYR A 58 -3.63 0.72 -3.77
CA TYR A 58 -5.00 0.87 -4.27
C TYR A 58 -5.50 2.27 -3.96
N THR A 59 -6.44 2.72 -4.78
CA THR A 59 -7.20 3.90 -4.42
C THR A 59 -8.32 3.48 -3.46
N ALA A 60 -8.92 4.46 -2.82
CA ALA A 60 -10.05 4.19 -1.94
C ALA A 60 -11.29 3.74 -2.71
N HIS A 61 -11.26 3.86 -4.02
CA HIS A 61 -12.34 3.36 -4.87
C HIS A 61 -12.10 1.95 -5.34
N GLY A 62 -10.95 1.38 -5.01
CA GLY A 62 -10.64 0.01 -5.37
C GLY A 62 -9.81 -0.14 -6.63
N ASP A 63 -9.38 0.96 -7.21
CA ASP A 63 -8.55 0.88 -8.41
C ASP A 63 -7.15 0.47 -8.07
N PHE A 64 -6.59 -0.41 -8.87
CA PHE A 64 -5.22 -0.87 -8.68
C PHE A 64 -4.25 0.27 -9.01
N ALA A 65 -3.32 0.49 -8.11
CA ALA A 65 -2.36 1.58 -8.25
C ALA A 65 -0.91 1.10 -8.22
N GLY A 66 -0.69 -0.17 -8.50
CA GLY A 66 0.66 -0.69 -8.67
C GLY A 66 1.07 -1.65 -7.57
N ASP A 67 2.08 -2.45 -7.87
CA ASP A 67 2.66 -3.33 -6.86
C ASP A 67 4.16 -3.42 -7.07
N THR A 68 4.85 -3.82 -6.00
CA THR A 68 6.29 -4.04 -6.06
C THR A 68 6.65 -5.18 -5.14
N TRP A 69 7.71 -5.89 -5.49
CA TRP A 69 8.24 -6.99 -4.69
C TRP A 69 9.52 -6.52 -3.98
N HIS A 70 9.69 -6.98 -2.76
CA HIS A 70 10.86 -6.62 -1.97
C HIS A 70 11.40 -7.85 -1.26
N PRO A 71 12.70 -7.90 -0.99
CA PRO A 71 13.27 -9.12 -0.40
C PRO A 71 12.86 -9.38 1.03
N SER A 72 12.36 -8.38 1.74
CA SER A 72 11.94 -8.58 3.13
C SER A 72 10.88 -7.56 3.49
N VAL A 73 10.23 -7.81 4.62
CA VAL A 73 9.26 -6.86 5.16
C VAL A 73 9.91 -5.52 5.45
N ASP A 74 11.10 -5.56 6.03
CA ASP A 74 11.79 -4.31 6.35
C ASP A 74 12.11 -3.51 5.11
N ASP A 75 12.57 -4.18 4.07
CA ASP A 75 12.85 -3.49 2.82
C ASP A 75 11.60 -2.91 2.21
N ALA A 76 10.49 -3.65 2.28
CA ALA A 76 9.23 -3.15 1.76
C ALA A 76 8.81 -1.89 2.51
N ARG A 77 8.92 -1.91 3.82
CA ARG A 77 8.54 -0.74 4.60
C ARG A 77 9.43 0.45 4.34
N GLU A 78 10.72 0.21 4.17
CA GLU A 78 11.64 1.29 3.83
C GLU A 78 11.30 1.89 2.47
N HIS A 79 10.93 1.04 1.54
CA HIS A 79 10.56 1.52 0.22
C HIS A 79 9.32 2.40 0.31
N ALA A 80 8.34 2.00 1.11
CA ALA A 80 7.14 2.79 1.28
C ALA A 80 7.45 4.15 1.90
N ILE A 81 8.35 4.17 2.87
CA ILE A 81 8.76 5.43 3.47
C ILE A 81 9.45 6.30 2.44
N TYR A 82 10.29 5.69 1.62
CA TYR A 82 10.99 6.44 0.59
C TYR A 82 10.01 7.07 -0.39
N ASP A 83 8.99 6.31 -0.77
CA ASP A 83 8.04 6.78 -1.78
C ASP A 83 7.09 7.83 -1.23
N TYR A 84 6.63 7.67 0.00
CA TYR A 84 5.52 8.48 0.49
C TYR A 84 5.87 9.38 1.65
N SER A 85 7.01 9.15 2.27
CA SER A 85 7.53 10.03 3.33
C SER A 85 6.45 10.38 4.35
N ASP A 86 6.20 11.65 4.53
CA ASP A 86 5.27 12.10 5.55
C ASP A 86 3.82 11.73 5.25
N ALA A 87 3.52 11.37 4.03
CA ALA A 87 2.16 10.98 3.68
C ALA A 87 1.85 9.57 4.13
N LEU A 88 2.85 8.78 4.47
CA LEU A 88 2.62 7.40 4.87
C LEU A 88 2.12 7.37 6.31
N GLY A 89 0.97 6.73 6.52
CA GLY A 89 0.41 6.58 7.85
C GLY A 89 1.04 5.41 8.59
N GLU A 90 0.47 5.10 9.73
CA GLU A 90 0.97 4.00 10.54
C GLU A 90 0.53 2.68 9.95
N TRP A 91 1.37 1.67 10.13
CA TRP A 91 1.02 0.33 9.69
C TRP A 91 0.02 -0.29 10.66
N VAL A 92 -1.03 -0.85 10.10
CA VAL A 92 -2.11 -1.48 10.86
C VAL A 92 -2.22 -2.91 10.38
N ASP A 93 -2.25 -3.85 11.30
CA ASP A 93 -2.34 -5.25 10.93
C ASP A 93 -3.73 -5.57 10.40
N VAL A 94 -3.77 -6.40 9.36
CA VAL A 94 -5.02 -6.94 8.87
C VAL A 94 -5.40 -8.11 9.78
N PRO A 95 -6.63 -8.14 10.30
CA PRO A 95 -7.02 -9.24 11.19
C PRO A 95 -6.88 -10.59 10.53
N GLU A 96 -6.50 -11.57 11.33
CA GLU A 96 -6.23 -12.90 10.81
C GLU A 96 -7.43 -13.52 10.12
N GLU A 97 -8.62 -13.22 10.61
CA GLU A 97 -9.81 -13.85 10.06
C GLU A 97 -10.22 -13.28 8.71
N ILE A 98 -9.59 -12.19 8.29
CA ILE A 98 -9.91 -11.59 7.01
C ILE A 98 -9.29 -12.42 5.90
N GLU A 99 -10.11 -12.92 5.00
CA GLU A 99 -9.59 -13.73 3.91
C GLU A 99 -9.04 -12.88 2.77
N ASP A 100 -9.74 -11.81 2.46
CA ASP A 100 -9.33 -10.96 1.34
C ASP A 100 -8.74 -9.67 1.89
N ALA A 101 -7.44 -9.68 2.08
CA ALA A 101 -6.77 -8.51 2.63
C ALA A 101 -6.84 -7.32 1.69
N HIS A 102 -6.90 -7.58 0.38
CA HIS A 102 -6.97 -6.49 -0.59
C HIS A 102 -8.29 -5.72 -0.45
N ALA A 103 -9.39 -6.45 -0.39
CA ALA A 103 -10.68 -5.80 -0.21
C ALA A 103 -10.74 -5.09 1.14
N TYR A 104 -10.16 -5.70 2.16
CA TYR A 104 -10.12 -5.10 3.48
C TYR A 104 -9.39 -3.76 3.45
N ALA A 105 -8.24 -3.72 2.78
CA ALA A 105 -7.44 -2.50 2.72
C ALA A 105 -8.20 -1.38 2.00
N VAL A 106 -8.86 -1.72 0.89
CA VAL A 106 -9.62 -0.72 0.15
C VAL A 106 -10.76 -0.19 1.00
N GLN A 107 -11.48 -1.08 1.67
CA GLN A 107 -12.60 -0.66 2.50
C GLN A 107 -12.12 0.17 3.68
N TYR A 108 -11.00 -0.22 4.27
CA TYR A 108 -10.42 0.54 5.37
C TYR A 108 -10.14 1.98 4.93
N ALA A 109 -9.54 2.12 3.76
CA ALA A 109 -9.24 3.45 3.24
C ALA A 109 -10.50 4.24 2.96
N ALA A 110 -11.48 3.58 2.34
CA ALA A 110 -12.72 4.28 1.98
C ALA A 110 -13.43 4.80 3.22
N GLU A 111 -13.45 3.99 4.28
CA GLU A 111 -14.12 4.40 5.50
C GLU A 111 -13.42 5.57 6.16
N ARG A 112 -12.09 5.56 6.16
CA ARG A 112 -11.35 6.66 6.77
C ARG A 112 -11.50 7.93 5.98
N LEU A 113 -11.46 7.83 4.67
CA LEU A 113 -11.62 9.03 3.86
C LEU A 113 -13.01 9.60 3.97
N ASN A 114 -14.02 8.74 4.00
CA ASN A 114 -15.38 9.21 4.17
C ASN A 114 -15.60 9.86 5.52
N SER A 115 -15.00 9.33 6.55
CA SER A 115 -15.24 9.88 7.88
C SER A 115 -14.59 11.22 8.09
N ARG A 116 -13.74 11.65 7.18
CA ARG A 116 -13.22 13.01 7.25
C ARG A 116 -14.26 14.03 6.88
N GLY A 117 -15.25 13.64 6.10
CA GLY A 117 -16.37 14.50 5.82
C GLY A 117 -16.08 15.70 4.95
N ASP A 118 -15.04 15.70 4.22
CA ASP A 118 -14.68 16.85 3.43
C ASP A 118 -14.59 16.54 1.96
N TRP A 119 -15.49 15.80 1.50
CA TRP A 119 -15.57 15.51 0.08
C TRP A 119 -16.61 16.35 -0.60
#